data_b7a93d02ed6498c295177eb89d5124c1
#
_entry.id   b7a93d02ed6498c295177eb89d5124c1
#
_cell.length_a   1.000
_cell.length_b   1.000
_cell.length_c   1.000
_cell.angle_alpha   90.00
_cell.angle_beta   90.00
_cell.angle_gamma   90.00
#
_symmetry.space_group_name_H-M   'P 1'
#
loop_
_entity.id
_entity.type
_entity.pdbx_description
1 polymer ?
#
loop_
_entity_poly.entity_id
_entity_poly.type
_entity_poly.pdbx_seq_one_letter_code
_entity_poly.pdbx_strand_id
1 'polypeptide(L)'
;MLALHDKRVLLVDMDIGVRSLDILLGVSERTVYNWGDVVKNNVDYRKAVIDAGRNLFLLPAPIDFSEEYTPEKFSECIEKYKKDFDFIFLDSPAGLESGFLLSAKASESCVILSTRDNISIRAASYACENARKNGVSDVRLVVNKFNKKLHKKINVDEIIDTVGARLLGIIPDSQDIYAGVNGGDIPYDCKGNSAFLRISKRLCGENIPFRAKNL
;
A
#
# COMPACT_ATOMS: atom_id res chain seq x y z
N MET A 1 -5.01 -10.70 1.94
CA MET A 1 -4.23 -11.81 2.52
C MET A 1 -4.06 -11.65 4.03
N LEU A 2 -3.43 -10.58 4.55
CA LEU A 2 -3.26 -10.41 6.00
C LEU A 2 -4.58 -10.52 6.78
N ALA A 3 -5.60 -9.78 6.37
CA ALA A 3 -6.92 -9.81 6.99
C ALA A 3 -7.58 -11.21 6.97
N LEU A 4 -7.31 -11.99 5.93
CA LEU A 4 -7.76 -13.37 5.80
C LEU A 4 -7.00 -14.36 6.71
N HIS A 5 -5.90 -13.95 7.27
CA HIS A 5 -5.11 -14.66 8.27
C HIS A 5 -5.25 -14.00 9.65
N ASP A 6 -6.49 -13.60 9.98
CA ASP A 6 -6.92 -13.08 11.29
C ASP A 6 -6.18 -11.82 11.76
N LYS A 7 -5.50 -11.09 10.85
CA LYS A 7 -4.92 -9.79 11.16
C LYS A 7 -5.94 -8.68 10.97
N ARG A 8 -6.04 -7.77 11.92
CA ARG A 8 -6.83 -6.56 11.78
C ARG A 8 -6.04 -5.56 10.93
N VAL A 9 -6.55 -5.23 9.75
CA VAL A 9 -5.86 -4.40 8.75
C VAL A 9 -6.65 -3.12 8.50
N LEU A 10 -6.00 -1.99 8.72
CA LEU A 10 -6.52 -0.67 8.33
C LEU A 10 -5.86 -0.24 7.03
N LEU A 11 -6.67 0.06 6.02
CA LEU A 11 -6.25 0.79 4.82
C LEU A 11 -6.57 2.27 5.03
N VAL A 12 -5.60 3.13 4.79
CA VAL A 12 -5.77 4.58 4.84
C VAL A 12 -5.59 5.11 3.43
N ASP A 13 -6.66 5.66 2.88
CA ASP A 13 -6.62 6.31 1.56
C ASP A 13 -5.90 7.66 1.69
N MET A 14 -4.80 7.84 0.95
CA MET A 14 -4.02 9.08 0.96
C MET A 14 -4.24 9.93 -0.30
N ASP A 15 -5.16 9.51 -1.19
CA ASP A 15 -5.47 10.20 -2.44
C ASP A 15 -6.54 11.27 -2.20
N ILE A 16 -6.09 12.43 -1.68
CA ILE A 16 -6.97 13.57 -1.36
C ILE A 16 -7.68 14.01 -2.65
N GLY A 17 -9.00 14.13 -2.59
CA GLY A 17 -9.83 14.58 -3.71
C GLY A 17 -10.38 13.45 -4.57
N VAL A 18 -9.57 12.44 -4.91
CA VAL A 18 -10.01 11.34 -5.80
C VAL A 18 -10.73 10.25 -5.02
N ARG A 19 -10.15 9.79 -3.90
CA ARG A 19 -10.73 8.74 -3.05
C ARG A 19 -11.10 7.50 -3.84
N SER A 20 -10.20 6.55 -3.93
CA SER A 20 -10.40 5.35 -4.75
C SER A 20 -10.69 4.08 -3.95
N LEU A 21 -10.21 4.00 -2.69
CA LEU A 21 -10.31 2.77 -1.91
C LEU A 21 -11.74 2.46 -1.44
N ASP A 22 -12.57 3.46 -1.18
CA ASP A 22 -13.98 3.26 -0.78
C ASP A 22 -14.80 2.64 -1.94
N ILE A 23 -14.51 3.03 -3.19
CA ILE A 23 -15.11 2.45 -4.38
C ILE A 23 -14.65 1.00 -4.56
N LEU A 24 -13.33 0.76 -4.47
CA LEU A 24 -12.76 -0.59 -4.61
C LEU A 24 -13.27 -1.57 -3.55
N LEU A 25 -13.55 -1.08 -2.35
CA LEU A 25 -14.07 -1.88 -1.25
C LEU A 25 -15.61 -1.95 -1.20
N GLY A 26 -16.32 -1.23 -2.07
CA GLY A 26 -17.77 -1.19 -2.12
C GLY A 26 -18.41 -0.57 -0.87
N VAL A 27 -17.73 0.43 -0.25
CA VAL A 27 -18.18 1.06 1.00
C VAL A 27 -18.42 2.57 0.88
N SER A 28 -18.45 3.12 -0.33
CA SER A 28 -18.55 4.56 -0.58
C SER A 28 -19.77 5.20 0.08
N GLU A 29 -20.94 4.52 0.07
CA GLU A 29 -22.17 5.01 0.67
C GLU A 29 -22.09 5.10 2.22
N ARG A 30 -21.12 4.43 2.84
CA ARG A 30 -20.93 4.40 4.29
C ARG A 30 -19.92 5.44 4.78
N THR A 31 -19.32 6.20 3.87
CA THR A 31 -18.29 7.19 4.19
C THR A 31 -18.92 8.48 4.66
N VAL A 32 -18.90 8.71 5.98
CA VAL A 32 -19.39 9.93 6.63
C VAL A 32 -18.24 10.82 7.06
N TYR A 33 -17.22 10.25 7.66
CA TYR A 33 -16.01 10.92 8.15
C TYR A 33 -14.76 10.39 7.48
N ASN A 34 -13.69 11.15 7.55
CA ASN A 34 -12.40 10.85 6.94
C ASN A 34 -11.24 11.21 7.91
N TRP A 35 -9.99 10.87 7.54
CA TRP A 35 -8.86 11.18 8.41
C TRP A 35 -8.62 12.69 8.60
N GLY A 36 -9.03 13.54 7.66
CA GLY A 36 -8.97 14.99 7.80
C GLY A 36 -9.84 15.51 8.94
N ASP A 37 -11.02 14.92 9.14
CA ASP A 37 -11.89 15.25 10.29
C ASP A 37 -11.23 14.87 11.62
N VAL A 38 -10.50 13.74 11.63
CA VAL A 38 -9.75 13.30 12.82
C VAL A 38 -8.54 14.20 13.10
N VAL A 39 -7.82 14.62 12.06
CA VAL A 39 -6.67 15.56 12.18
C VAL A 39 -7.12 16.90 12.73
N LYS A 40 -8.30 17.40 12.33
CA LYS A 40 -8.90 18.63 12.81
C LYS A 40 -9.58 18.48 14.18
N ASN A 41 -9.57 17.28 14.76
CA ASN A 41 -10.26 16.94 16.02
C ASN A 41 -11.78 17.20 15.98
N ASN A 42 -12.40 17.16 14.81
CA ASN A 42 -13.84 17.35 14.63
C ASN A 42 -14.64 16.09 15.00
N VAL A 43 -13.96 14.92 15.06
CA VAL A 43 -14.60 13.62 15.30
C VAL A 43 -13.69 12.70 16.09
N ASP A 44 -14.29 11.80 16.87
CA ASP A 44 -13.57 10.67 17.47
C ASP A 44 -13.01 9.76 16.37
N TYR A 45 -11.72 9.40 16.47
CA TYR A 45 -11.00 8.64 15.45
C TYR A 45 -11.67 7.32 15.05
N ARG A 46 -12.38 6.68 15.98
CA ARG A 46 -13.08 5.41 15.72
C ARG A 46 -14.26 5.57 14.79
N LYS A 47 -14.92 6.75 14.82
CA LYS A 47 -16.08 7.03 13.95
C LYS A 47 -15.71 7.22 12.48
N ALA A 48 -14.46 7.54 12.19
CA ALA A 48 -13.96 7.69 10.82
C ALA A 48 -13.58 6.36 10.16
N VAL A 49 -13.52 5.26 10.93
CA VAL A 49 -13.19 3.93 10.43
C VAL A 49 -14.43 3.21 9.93
N ILE A 50 -14.35 2.66 8.72
CA ILE A 50 -15.39 1.88 8.08
C ILE A 50 -14.96 0.41 8.10
N ASP A 51 -15.80 -0.47 8.61
CA ASP A 51 -15.60 -1.92 8.50
C ASP A 51 -15.95 -2.40 7.09
N ALA A 52 -14.95 -2.84 6.33
CA ALA A 52 -15.13 -3.41 4.98
C ALA A 52 -15.33 -4.94 5.01
N GLY A 53 -15.43 -5.54 6.19
CA GLY A 53 -15.58 -6.99 6.39
C GLY A 53 -14.28 -7.76 6.45
N ARG A 54 -14.33 -8.97 6.99
CA ARG A 54 -13.19 -9.92 7.03
C ARG A 54 -11.91 -9.33 7.65
N ASN A 55 -12.02 -8.61 8.76
CA ASN A 55 -10.91 -7.91 9.44
C ASN A 55 -10.20 -6.82 8.60
N LEU A 56 -10.84 -6.34 7.55
CA LEU A 56 -10.38 -5.24 6.72
C LEU A 56 -11.19 -3.98 7.01
N PHE A 57 -10.50 -2.89 7.24
CA PHE A 57 -11.09 -1.62 7.61
C PHE A 57 -10.52 -0.51 6.71
N LEU A 58 -11.32 0.54 6.49
CA LEU A 58 -10.94 1.70 5.70
C LEU A 58 -11.01 2.97 6.56
N LEU A 59 -10.00 3.79 6.42
CA LEU A 59 -9.99 5.19 6.85
C LEU A 59 -9.90 6.05 5.58
N PRO A 60 -11.00 6.70 5.15
CA PRO A 60 -11.06 7.41 3.88
C PRO A 60 -10.22 8.69 3.87
N ALA A 61 -9.79 9.12 2.67
CA ALA A 61 -9.20 10.43 2.45
C ALA A 61 -10.26 11.55 2.54
N PRO A 62 -9.88 12.80 2.87
CA PRO A 62 -10.71 13.97 2.67
C PRO A 62 -10.88 14.29 1.17
N ILE A 63 -11.98 14.97 0.83
CA ILE A 63 -12.22 15.46 -0.54
C ILE A 63 -11.38 16.70 -0.80
N ASP A 64 -11.29 17.60 0.19
CA ASP A 64 -10.60 18.87 0.04
C ASP A 64 -9.27 18.87 0.80
N PHE A 65 -8.25 19.48 0.21
CA PHE A 65 -6.99 19.74 0.89
C PHE A 65 -7.18 20.80 1.99
N SER A 66 -6.38 20.71 3.04
CA SER A 66 -6.33 21.70 4.11
C SER A 66 -4.89 21.94 4.54
N GLU A 67 -4.51 23.17 4.81
CA GLU A 67 -3.21 23.53 5.36
C GLU A 67 -2.97 22.93 6.77
N GLU A 68 -4.02 22.48 7.43
CA GLU A 68 -3.91 21.77 8.70
C GLU A 68 -3.37 20.34 8.59
N TYR A 69 -3.32 19.79 7.38
CA TYR A 69 -2.80 18.45 7.13
C TYR A 69 -1.27 18.46 7.08
N THR A 70 -0.65 18.72 8.24
CA THR A 70 0.80 18.65 8.37
C THR A 70 1.27 17.23 8.65
N PRO A 71 2.51 16.86 8.29
CA PRO A 71 3.07 15.54 8.58
C PRO A 71 3.00 15.14 10.05
N GLU A 72 3.21 16.11 10.97
CA GLU A 72 3.18 15.88 12.40
C GLU A 72 1.76 15.55 12.88
N LYS A 73 0.76 16.36 12.52
CA LYS A 73 -0.64 16.14 12.89
C LYS A 73 -1.17 14.83 12.29
N PHE A 74 -0.78 14.51 11.05
CA PHE A 74 -1.17 13.25 10.43
C PHE A 74 -0.52 12.06 11.14
N SER A 75 0.76 12.14 11.49
CA SER A 75 1.44 11.10 12.26
C SER A 75 0.75 10.85 13.60
N GLU A 76 0.40 11.91 14.34
CA GLU A 76 -0.37 11.83 15.58
C GLU A 76 -1.75 11.18 15.36
N CYS A 77 -2.38 11.46 14.24
CA CYS A 77 -3.63 10.81 13.86
C CYS A 77 -3.45 9.30 13.70
N ILE A 78 -2.43 8.86 12.96
CA ILE A 78 -2.14 7.42 12.72
C ILE A 78 -1.78 6.70 14.02
N GLU A 79 -1.03 7.33 14.93
CA GLU A 79 -0.69 6.75 16.23
C GLU A 79 -1.93 6.33 17.05
N LYS A 80 -3.06 7.03 16.91
CA LYS A 80 -4.32 6.68 17.61
C LYS A 80 -4.83 5.28 17.22
N TYR A 81 -4.53 4.84 16.00
CA TYR A 81 -5.00 3.55 15.44
C TYR A 81 -4.08 2.36 15.72
N LYS A 82 -2.81 2.59 16.05
CA LYS A 82 -1.81 1.50 16.23
C LYS A 82 -2.21 0.46 17.27
N LYS A 83 -2.97 0.84 18.28
CA LYS A 83 -3.46 -0.10 19.31
C LYS A 83 -4.64 -0.97 18.87
N ASP A 84 -5.34 -0.56 17.82
CA ASP A 84 -6.57 -1.19 17.36
C ASP A 84 -6.35 -2.09 16.14
N PHE A 85 -5.16 -2.00 15.45
CA PHE A 85 -4.85 -2.72 14.22
C PHE A 85 -3.46 -3.34 14.23
N ASP A 86 -3.34 -4.55 13.67
CA ASP A 86 -2.04 -5.24 13.50
C ASP A 86 -1.23 -4.62 12.36
N PHE A 87 -1.90 -4.14 11.31
CA PHE A 87 -1.30 -3.48 10.16
C PHE A 87 -2.09 -2.24 9.76
N ILE A 88 -1.37 -1.16 9.48
CA ILE A 88 -1.91 0.07 8.92
C ILE A 88 -1.18 0.33 7.61
N PHE A 89 -1.91 0.30 6.48
CA PHE A 89 -1.36 0.61 5.16
C PHE A 89 -1.82 2.01 4.75
N LEU A 90 -0.86 2.88 4.51
CA LEU A 90 -1.09 4.20 3.92
C LEU A 90 -0.96 4.06 2.40
N ASP A 91 -2.09 4.09 1.68
CA ASP A 91 -2.12 3.97 0.22
C ASP A 91 -1.75 5.31 -0.42
N SER A 92 -0.47 5.52 -0.60
CA SER A 92 0.08 6.79 -1.10
C SER A 92 -0.17 6.96 -2.60
N PRO A 93 -0.63 8.14 -3.04
CA PRO A 93 -0.76 8.44 -4.45
C PRO A 93 0.59 8.38 -5.18
N ALA A 94 0.53 8.25 -6.50
CA ALA A 94 1.73 8.33 -7.32
C ALA A 94 2.38 9.72 -7.23
N GLY A 95 3.70 9.78 -7.28
CA GLY A 95 4.47 11.02 -7.17
C GLY A 95 5.02 11.27 -5.76
N LEU A 96 5.53 12.46 -5.53
CA LEU A 96 6.18 12.86 -4.27
C LEU A 96 5.50 14.09 -3.62
N GLU A 97 4.23 14.28 -3.92
CA GLU A 97 3.44 15.39 -3.40
C GLU A 97 3.05 15.20 -1.93
N SER A 98 2.14 16.04 -1.45
CA SER A 98 1.74 16.07 -0.02
C SER A 98 1.33 14.71 0.55
N GLY A 99 0.57 13.91 -0.21
CA GLY A 99 0.16 12.57 0.23
C GLY A 99 1.33 11.63 0.50
N PHE A 100 2.37 11.67 -0.34
CA PHE A 100 3.60 10.90 -0.11
C PHE A 100 4.33 11.35 1.15
N LEU A 101 4.48 12.67 1.35
CA LEU A 101 5.20 13.20 2.52
C LEU A 101 4.48 12.87 3.83
N LEU A 102 3.14 12.99 3.86
CA LEU A 102 2.33 12.58 5.00
C LEU A 102 2.52 11.09 5.30
N SER A 103 2.43 10.24 4.26
CA SER A 103 2.60 8.80 4.38
C SER A 103 3.99 8.41 4.87
N ALA A 104 5.05 8.97 4.27
CA ALA A 104 6.43 8.65 4.64
C ALA A 104 6.73 9.02 6.10
N LYS A 105 6.24 10.17 6.56
CA LYS A 105 6.48 10.64 7.93
C LYS A 105 5.77 9.81 8.98
N ALA A 106 4.59 9.27 8.65
CA ALA A 106 3.79 8.45 9.55
C ALA A 106 4.11 6.95 9.48
N SER A 107 5.02 6.53 8.59
CA SER A 107 5.32 5.12 8.33
C SER A 107 6.61 4.66 8.97
N GLU A 108 6.62 3.42 9.48
CA GLU A 108 7.81 2.70 9.96
C GLU A 108 8.56 2.00 8.82
N SER A 109 7.83 1.59 7.78
CA SER A 109 8.36 0.93 6.59
C SER A 109 7.63 1.38 5.34
N CYS A 110 8.28 1.26 4.18
CA CYS A 110 7.72 1.62 2.89
C CYS A 110 7.83 0.43 1.92
N VAL A 111 6.74 0.18 1.20
CA VAL A 111 6.73 -0.79 0.09
C VAL A 111 6.60 -0.03 -1.21
N ILE A 112 7.65 -0.08 -2.03
CA ILE A 112 7.69 0.55 -3.34
C ILE A 112 7.26 -0.46 -4.38
N LEU A 113 6.32 -0.07 -5.24
CA LEU A 113 5.88 -0.87 -6.37
C LEU A 113 6.53 -0.37 -7.65
N SER A 114 7.11 -1.30 -8.42
CA SER A 114 7.67 -1.02 -9.75
C SER A 114 7.22 -2.07 -10.75
N THR A 115 7.03 -1.66 -11.97
CA THR A 115 6.96 -2.54 -13.13
C THR A 115 8.34 -2.65 -13.79
N ARG A 116 8.47 -3.50 -14.85
CA ARG A 116 9.76 -3.78 -15.50
C ARG A 116 10.16 -2.79 -16.61
N ASP A 117 9.54 -1.65 -16.66
CA ASP A 117 9.90 -0.60 -17.61
C ASP A 117 10.81 0.45 -16.94
N ASN A 118 11.66 1.06 -17.75
CA ASN A 118 12.67 2.02 -17.27
C ASN A 118 12.06 3.24 -16.58
N ILE A 119 10.85 3.67 -16.96
CA ILE A 119 10.20 4.84 -16.37
C ILE A 119 9.77 4.49 -14.94
N SER A 120 9.12 3.33 -14.77
CA SER A 120 8.68 2.85 -13.45
C SER A 120 9.86 2.56 -12.52
N ILE A 121 10.95 1.96 -13.04
CA ILE A 121 12.16 1.67 -12.25
C ILE A 121 12.80 2.98 -11.77
N ARG A 122 12.90 3.98 -12.65
CA ARG A 122 13.45 5.30 -12.30
C ARG A 122 12.58 5.99 -11.25
N ALA A 123 11.25 5.97 -11.41
CA ALA A 123 10.32 6.53 -10.44
C ALA A 123 10.43 5.82 -9.07
N ALA A 124 10.54 4.48 -9.08
CA ALA A 124 10.72 3.67 -7.88
C ALA A 124 12.05 3.99 -7.15
N SER A 125 13.15 4.16 -7.88
CA SER A 125 14.44 4.57 -7.31
C SER A 125 14.33 5.94 -6.64
N TYR A 126 13.68 6.88 -7.29
CA TYR A 126 13.45 8.21 -6.74
C TYR A 126 12.55 8.20 -5.49
N ALA A 127 11.47 7.41 -5.51
CA ALA A 127 10.60 7.23 -4.35
C ALA A 127 11.35 6.57 -3.18
N CYS A 128 12.20 5.57 -3.45
CA CYS A 128 13.05 4.93 -2.44
C CYS A 128 13.98 5.92 -1.75
N GLU A 129 14.67 6.74 -2.52
CA GLU A 129 15.56 7.77 -1.98
C GLU A 129 14.80 8.79 -1.13
N ASN A 130 13.62 9.24 -1.60
CA ASN A 130 12.81 10.20 -0.85
C ASN A 130 12.19 9.61 0.42
N ALA A 131 11.76 8.35 0.41
CA ALA A 131 11.29 7.67 1.62
C ALA A 131 12.38 7.66 2.70
N ARG A 132 13.62 7.31 2.31
CA ARG A 132 14.78 7.33 3.22
C ARG A 132 15.13 8.73 3.73
N LYS A 133 15.09 9.74 2.87
CA LYS A 133 15.28 11.15 3.29
C LYS A 133 14.25 11.62 4.31
N ASN A 134 13.05 11.05 4.26
CA ASN A 134 11.98 11.33 5.21
C ASN A 134 11.98 10.42 6.46
N GLY A 135 13.05 9.62 6.65
CA GLY A 135 13.28 8.85 7.88
C GLY A 135 12.85 7.40 7.82
N VAL A 136 12.29 6.91 6.69
CA VAL A 136 11.90 5.50 6.55
C VAL A 136 13.15 4.65 6.27
N SER A 137 13.57 3.83 7.24
CA SER A 137 14.77 2.98 7.13
C SER A 137 14.50 1.64 6.44
N ASP A 138 13.32 1.04 6.65
CA ASP A 138 12.93 -0.23 6.02
C ASP A 138 12.13 0.02 4.74
N VAL A 139 12.85 0.11 3.62
CA VAL A 139 12.24 0.26 2.29
C VAL A 139 12.38 -1.04 1.54
N ARG A 140 11.24 -1.56 1.05
CA ARG A 140 11.14 -2.84 0.34
C ARG A 140 10.53 -2.65 -1.04
N LEU A 141 10.89 -3.54 -1.97
CA LEU A 141 10.45 -3.50 -3.37
C LEU A 141 9.48 -4.64 -3.68
N VAL A 142 8.40 -4.32 -4.36
CA VAL A 142 7.55 -5.29 -5.05
C VAL A 142 7.59 -5.02 -6.54
N VAL A 143 8.00 -6.03 -7.32
CA VAL A 143 7.94 -5.99 -8.78
C VAL A 143 6.56 -6.47 -9.21
N ASN A 144 5.76 -5.57 -9.77
CA ASN A 144 4.38 -5.84 -10.18
C ASN A 144 4.29 -6.12 -11.69
N LYS A 145 3.19 -6.75 -12.12
CA LYS A 145 2.92 -7.09 -13.53
C LYS A 145 4.07 -7.83 -14.20
N PHE A 146 4.67 -8.76 -13.46
CA PHE A 146 5.81 -9.52 -13.95
C PHE A 146 5.40 -10.54 -15.00
N ASN A 147 5.93 -10.40 -16.22
CA ASN A 147 5.68 -11.33 -17.30
C ASN A 147 6.98 -12.04 -17.73
N LYS A 148 7.04 -13.36 -17.53
CA LYS A 148 8.21 -14.17 -17.86
C LYS A 148 8.60 -14.12 -19.34
N LYS A 149 7.64 -13.97 -20.24
CA LYS A 149 7.89 -13.92 -21.70
C LYS A 149 8.66 -12.67 -22.13
N LEU A 150 8.65 -11.63 -21.33
CA LEU A 150 9.36 -10.36 -21.59
C LEU A 150 10.77 -10.33 -20.96
N HIS A 151 11.29 -11.47 -20.52
CA HIS A 151 12.55 -11.60 -19.76
C HIS A 151 13.81 -11.07 -20.45
N LYS A 152 13.77 -10.83 -21.75
CA LYS A 152 15.00 -10.54 -22.51
C LYS A 152 15.57 -9.12 -22.33
N LYS A 153 14.90 -8.21 -21.57
CA LYS A 153 15.32 -6.79 -21.52
C LYS A 153 15.77 -6.30 -20.17
N ILE A 154 15.14 -6.66 -19.06
CA ILE A 154 15.51 -6.18 -17.70
C ILE A 154 15.37 -7.33 -16.70
N ASN A 155 16.46 -7.66 -16.03
CA ASN A 155 16.50 -8.67 -14.99
C ASN A 155 15.95 -8.11 -13.67
N VAL A 156 15.41 -8.97 -12.78
CA VAL A 156 14.93 -8.57 -11.45
C VAL A 156 16.08 -8.02 -10.60
N ASP A 157 17.27 -8.59 -10.72
CA ASP A 157 18.45 -8.13 -9.98
C ASP A 157 18.83 -6.70 -10.39
N GLU A 158 18.76 -6.35 -11.69
CA GLU A 158 18.98 -4.98 -12.18
C GLU A 158 17.94 -3.99 -11.60
N ILE A 159 16.70 -4.43 -11.40
CA ILE A 159 15.66 -3.59 -10.78
C ILE A 159 15.99 -3.37 -9.30
N ILE A 160 16.37 -4.43 -8.58
CA ILE A 160 16.76 -4.35 -7.17
C ILE A 160 17.93 -3.39 -6.98
N ASP A 161 18.97 -3.53 -7.82
CA ASP A 161 20.18 -2.71 -7.74
C ASP A 161 19.88 -1.24 -8.09
N THR A 162 19.07 -1.00 -9.11
CA THR A 162 18.70 0.36 -9.55
C THR A 162 17.81 1.06 -8.52
N VAL A 163 16.81 0.37 -7.97
CA VAL A 163 15.91 0.93 -6.96
C VAL A 163 16.61 1.05 -5.61
N GLY A 164 17.56 0.17 -5.33
CA GLY A 164 18.31 0.16 -4.09
C GLY A 164 17.48 -0.32 -2.89
N ALA A 165 16.43 -1.13 -3.10
CA ALA A 165 15.56 -1.62 -2.04
C ALA A 165 15.48 -3.16 -2.05
N ARG A 166 15.35 -3.78 -0.87
CA ARG A 166 15.26 -5.24 -0.74
C ARG A 166 13.95 -5.75 -1.36
N LEU A 167 14.04 -6.81 -2.16
CA LEU A 167 12.87 -7.44 -2.75
C LEU A 167 11.95 -8.04 -1.67
N LEU A 168 10.69 -7.61 -1.65
CA LEU A 168 9.61 -8.17 -0.84
C LEU A 168 8.83 -9.24 -1.61
N GLY A 169 8.61 -9.02 -2.90
CA GLY A 169 7.84 -9.95 -3.72
C GLY A 169 7.80 -9.60 -5.19
N ILE A 170 7.30 -10.57 -5.96
CA ILE A 170 7.05 -10.43 -7.40
C ILE A 170 5.62 -10.86 -7.65
N ILE A 171 4.81 -9.99 -8.22
CA ILE A 171 3.41 -10.22 -8.57
C ILE A 171 3.34 -10.46 -10.07
N PRO A 172 2.84 -11.61 -10.52
CA PRO A 172 2.74 -11.90 -11.94
C PRO A 172 1.71 -11.00 -12.63
N ASP A 173 1.93 -10.75 -13.90
CA ASP A 173 0.90 -10.19 -14.78
C ASP A 173 -0.22 -11.22 -14.95
N SER A 174 -1.43 -10.92 -14.45
CA SER A 174 -2.55 -11.86 -14.39
C SER A 174 -3.87 -11.15 -14.69
N GLN A 175 -4.59 -11.71 -15.66
CA GLN A 175 -5.94 -11.24 -15.99
C GLN A 175 -6.92 -11.42 -14.81
N ASP A 176 -6.72 -12.45 -13.99
CA ASP A 176 -7.58 -12.70 -12.82
C ASP A 176 -7.48 -11.55 -11.81
N ILE A 177 -6.28 -10.97 -11.63
CA ILE A 177 -6.10 -9.79 -10.76
C ILE A 177 -6.85 -8.58 -11.33
N TYR A 178 -6.76 -8.34 -12.64
CA TYR A 178 -7.50 -7.26 -13.29
C TYR A 178 -9.01 -7.44 -13.19
N ALA A 179 -9.50 -8.65 -13.42
CA ALA A 179 -10.92 -8.97 -13.31
C ALA A 179 -11.43 -8.75 -11.87
N GLY A 180 -10.65 -9.17 -10.88
CA GLY A 180 -10.99 -9.00 -9.47
C GLY A 180 -11.07 -7.53 -9.04
N VAL A 181 -10.13 -6.69 -9.47
CA VAL A 181 -10.14 -5.26 -9.18
C VAL A 181 -11.38 -4.57 -9.77
N ASN A 182 -11.79 -4.95 -10.99
CA ASN A 182 -12.95 -4.35 -11.65
C ASN A 182 -14.29 -4.92 -11.19
N GLY A 183 -14.31 -6.14 -10.67
CA GLY A 183 -15.51 -6.83 -10.20
C GLY A 183 -15.80 -6.73 -8.70
N GLY A 184 -14.90 -6.10 -7.94
CA GLY A 184 -15.02 -5.99 -6.48
C GLY A 184 -14.63 -7.27 -5.71
N ASP A 185 -14.39 -8.38 -6.40
CA ASP A 185 -13.95 -9.65 -5.82
C ASP A 185 -12.65 -10.12 -6.47
N ILE A 186 -11.57 -10.15 -5.71
CA ILE A 186 -10.32 -10.80 -6.16
C ILE A 186 -10.47 -12.30 -5.93
N PRO A 187 -10.48 -13.12 -7.00
CA PRO A 187 -10.65 -14.56 -6.85
C PRO A 187 -9.55 -15.16 -5.98
N TYR A 188 -9.94 -15.91 -4.95
CA TYR A 188 -9.01 -16.55 -4.02
C TYR A 188 -8.03 -17.51 -4.70
N ASP A 189 -8.42 -18.11 -5.81
CA ASP A 189 -7.67 -19.16 -6.51
C ASP A 189 -6.83 -18.66 -7.69
N CYS A 190 -6.68 -17.34 -7.86
CA CYS A 190 -5.89 -16.82 -8.96
C CYS A 190 -4.38 -17.04 -8.75
N LYS A 191 -3.63 -17.15 -9.84
CA LYS A 191 -2.15 -17.31 -9.81
C LYS A 191 -1.44 -16.20 -9.03
N GLY A 192 -2.04 -15.03 -8.93
CA GLY A 192 -1.57 -13.92 -8.11
C GLY A 192 -1.65 -14.18 -6.61
N ASN A 193 -2.62 -14.96 -6.14
CA ASN A 193 -2.84 -15.20 -4.70
C ASN A 193 -1.63 -15.80 -4.01
N SER A 194 -0.93 -16.72 -4.64
CA SER A 194 0.29 -17.29 -4.08
C SER A 194 1.41 -16.25 -3.93
N ALA A 195 1.46 -15.24 -4.79
CA ALA A 195 2.41 -14.13 -4.68
C ALA A 195 2.02 -13.20 -3.52
N PHE A 196 0.76 -12.80 -3.43
CA PHE A 196 0.25 -12.00 -2.32
C PHE A 196 0.39 -12.71 -0.97
N LEU A 197 0.14 -14.02 -0.90
CA LEU A 197 0.34 -14.82 0.30
C LEU A 197 1.82 -14.80 0.76
N ARG A 198 2.76 -14.98 -0.18
CA ARG A 198 4.20 -14.89 0.17
C ARG A 198 4.61 -13.50 0.65
N ILE A 199 4.07 -12.45 0.03
CA ILE A 199 4.31 -11.07 0.45
C ILE A 199 3.76 -10.86 1.87
N SER A 200 2.53 -11.26 2.14
CA SER A 200 1.92 -11.09 3.47
C SER A 200 2.69 -11.84 4.56
N LYS A 201 3.15 -13.06 4.30
CA LYS A 201 3.99 -13.82 5.22
C LYS A 201 5.32 -13.11 5.52
N ARG A 202 5.98 -12.55 4.50
CA ARG A 202 7.20 -11.76 4.71
C ARG A 202 6.95 -10.47 5.48
N LEU A 203 5.79 -9.84 5.30
CA LEU A 203 5.38 -8.69 6.12
C LEU A 203 5.18 -9.08 7.58
N CYS A 204 4.71 -10.30 7.84
CA CYS A 204 4.62 -10.86 9.19
C CYS A 204 5.99 -11.33 9.77
N GLY A 205 7.11 -11.13 9.06
CA GLY A 205 8.44 -11.50 9.52
C GLY A 205 8.85 -12.95 9.18
N GLU A 206 8.01 -13.71 8.46
CA GLU A 206 8.38 -15.06 8.06
C GLU A 206 9.50 -15.05 6.98
N ASN A 207 10.49 -15.94 7.15
CA ASN A 207 11.56 -16.12 6.17
C ASN A 207 11.09 -17.03 5.01
N ILE A 208 10.45 -16.44 4.00
CA ILE A 208 9.99 -17.14 2.81
C ILE A 208 11.03 -16.94 1.68
N PRO A 209 11.75 -17.99 1.28
CA PRO A 209 12.80 -17.87 0.26
C PRO A 209 12.24 -17.56 -1.12
N PHE A 210 13.01 -16.83 -1.91
CA PHE A 210 12.75 -16.65 -3.34
C PHE A 210 13.25 -17.89 -4.10
N ARG A 211 12.33 -18.60 -4.77
CA ARG A 211 12.68 -19.78 -5.58
C ARG A 211 12.45 -19.47 -7.05
N ALA A 212 13.36 -19.87 -7.92
CA ALA A 212 13.24 -19.67 -9.38
C ALA A 212 11.92 -20.20 -9.99
N LYS A 213 11.33 -21.25 -9.39
CA LYS A 213 10.00 -21.75 -9.78
C LYS A 213 8.84 -20.82 -9.45
N ASN A 214 9.07 -19.83 -8.57
CA ASN A 214 8.06 -18.89 -8.09
C ASN A 214 8.21 -17.48 -8.73
N LEU A 215 9.18 -17.34 -9.63
CA LEU A 215 9.47 -16.12 -10.42
C LEU A 215 8.82 -16.17 -11.80
#